data_bd980843e65bbbb27eafd9aa30218c0e
#
_entry.id   bd980843e65bbbb27eafd9aa30218c0e
#
_cell.length_a   1.000
_cell.length_b   1.000
_cell.length_c   1.000
_cell.angle_alpha   90.00
_cell.angle_beta   90.00
_cell.angle_gamma   90.00
#
_symmetry.space_group_name_H-M   'P 1'
#
loop_
_entity.id
_entity.type
_entity.pdbx_description
1 polymer ?
#
loop_
_entity_poly.entity_id
_entity_poly.type
_entity_poly.pdbx_seq_one_letter_code
_entity_poly.pdbx_strand_id
1 'polypeptide(L)'
;MLIYTHENCVAHEVPQGHPERPDRLVHLLKHLKETGVTDDFPLKSAPKIGSAQVNNAHGSRYFFSLGEKKPNEGLEALDPDTWMSPRSLDAAEHAAGAVWQGVNDVIGGTDQRVFCAVRPPGHHAEYDSPMGFCLLNSVAIAAINALEIPGINKVAILDFDVHHGNGTVDLCKDNPDILVCSSFQHPFYPGRLHDIHRPHIVNTPLPSGTAGGAFRHAITQDWWPAIHAHQPDLILLSAGFD
;
A
#
# COMPACT_ATOMS: atom_id res chain seq x y z
N MET A 1 -4.09 1.72 -19.47
CA MET A 1 -3.69 1.79 -18.03
C MET A 1 -3.32 3.23 -17.70
N LEU A 2 -3.75 3.76 -16.56
CA LEU A 2 -3.32 5.06 -16.05
C LEU A 2 -2.16 4.88 -15.06
N ILE A 3 -1.26 5.87 -15.00
CA ILE A 3 -0.18 5.89 -14.00
C ILE A 3 -0.34 7.14 -13.15
N TYR A 4 -0.54 6.98 -11.84
CA TYR A 4 -0.58 8.08 -10.88
C TYR A 4 0.75 8.25 -10.16
N THR A 5 1.18 9.50 -10.03
CA THR A 5 2.35 9.91 -9.23
C THR A 5 2.16 11.34 -8.76
N HIS A 6 3.02 11.84 -7.86
CA HIS A 6 3.03 13.24 -7.45
C HIS A 6 4.43 13.67 -7.02
N GLU A 7 4.79 14.94 -7.24
CA GLU A 7 6.10 15.48 -6.86
C GLU A 7 6.38 15.39 -5.35
N ASN A 8 5.35 15.52 -4.51
CA ASN A 8 5.48 15.35 -3.07
C ASN A 8 5.97 13.95 -2.68
N CYS A 9 5.67 12.92 -3.48
CA CYS A 9 6.17 11.56 -3.24
C CYS A 9 7.71 11.48 -3.40
N VAL A 10 8.30 12.33 -4.23
CA VAL A 10 9.76 12.48 -4.32
C VAL A 10 10.30 13.35 -3.17
N ALA A 11 9.52 14.34 -2.73
CA ALA A 11 9.92 15.28 -1.68
C ALA A 11 9.83 14.69 -0.24
N HIS A 12 9.37 13.44 -0.08
CA HIS A 12 9.47 12.72 1.18
C HIS A 12 10.93 12.33 1.44
N GLU A 13 11.57 13.03 2.38
CA GLU A 13 12.96 12.81 2.77
C GLU A 13 13.06 11.84 3.93
N VAL A 14 14.17 11.10 3.96
CA VAL A 14 14.52 10.09 4.97
C VAL A 14 16.01 10.24 5.31
N PRO A 15 16.52 9.62 6.39
CA PRO A 15 17.94 9.68 6.73
C PRO A 15 18.85 9.17 5.59
N GLN A 16 20.05 9.71 5.53
CA GLN A 16 21.05 9.29 4.54
C GLN A 16 21.33 7.77 4.67
N GLY A 17 21.31 7.07 3.54
CA GLY A 17 21.52 5.62 3.50
C GLY A 17 20.27 4.78 3.78
N HIS A 18 19.13 5.42 4.04
CA HIS A 18 17.87 4.71 4.21
C HIS A 18 17.48 3.96 2.91
N PRO A 19 17.00 2.70 2.99
CA PRO A 19 16.63 1.92 1.80
C PRO A 19 15.44 2.53 1.05
N GLU A 20 14.42 3.01 1.76
CA GLU A 20 13.28 3.72 1.20
C GLU A 20 13.64 5.20 1.00
N ARG A 21 14.17 5.57 -0.16
CA ARG A 21 14.68 6.92 -0.46
C ARG A 21 14.08 7.51 -1.74
N PRO A 22 14.07 8.84 -1.90
CA PRO A 22 13.55 9.53 -3.08
C PRO A 22 14.03 8.97 -4.43
N ASP A 23 15.30 8.55 -4.50
CA ASP A 23 15.91 8.02 -5.72
C ASP A 23 15.16 6.82 -6.30
N ARG A 24 14.50 5.99 -5.46
CA ARG A 24 13.69 4.86 -5.95
C ARG A 24 12.62 5.33 -6.93
N LEU A 25 11.85 6.34 -6.55
CA LEU A 25 10.79 6.88 -7.41
C LEU A 25 11.36 7.69 -8.58
N VAL A 26 12.41 8.48 -8.36
CA VAL A 26 13.07 9.25 -9.42
C VAL A 26 13.57 8.31 -10.53
N HIS A 27 14.26 7.21 -10.18
CA HIS A 27 14.74 6.23 -11.14
C HIS A 27 13.61 5.50 -11.85
N LEU A 28 12.54 5.12 -11.13
CA LEU A 28 11.36 4.50 -11.72
C LEU A 28 10.72 5.41 -12.77
N LEU A 29 10.42 6.66 -12.43
CA LEU A 29 9.78 7.62 -13.34
C LEU A 29 10.66 7.92 -14.55
N LYS A 30 11.98 8.05 -14.34
CA LYS A 30 12.95 8.19 -15.43
C LYS A 30 12.91 6.99 -16.37
N HIS A 31 12.96 5.78 -15.82
CA HIS A 31 12.92 4.54 -16.60
C HIS A 31 11.63 4.41 -17.41
N LEU A 32 10.47 4.67 -16.80
CA LEU A 32 9.18 4.64 -17.50
C LEU A 32 9.15 5.59 -18.70
N LYS A 33 9.79 6.77 -18.56
CA LYS A 33 9.91 7.74 -19.66
C LYS A 33 10.89 7.27 -20.74
N GLU A 34 12.07 6.83 -20.35
CA GLU A 34 13.14 6.40 -21.27
C GLU A 34 12.77 5.16 -22.10
N THR A 35 11.91 4.30 -21.54
CA THR A 35 11.40 3.09 -22.23
C THR A 35 10.13 3.32 -23.04
N GLY A 36 9.60 4.56 -23.09
CA GLY A 36 8.39 4.90 -23.83
C GLY A 36 7.09 4.45 -23.16
N VAL A 37 7.13 3.87 -21.95
CA VAL A 37 5.92 3.44 -21.23
C VAL A 37 4.97 4.61 -21.02
N THR A 38 5.49 5.82 -20.77
CA THR A 38 4.67 7.02 -20.57
C THR A 38 4.04 7.56 -21.84
N ASP A 39 4.46 7.12 -23.01
CA ASP A 39 3.85 7.48 -24.30
C ASP A 39 2.54 6.69 -24.51
N ASP A 40 2.51 5.43 -24.06
CA ASP A 40 1.34 4.56 -24.10
C ASP A 40 0.42 4.74 -22.88
N PHE A 41 1.00 5.02 -21.71
CA PHE A 41 0.32 5.12 -20.43
C PHE A 41 0.61 6.47 -19.76
N PRO A 42 -0.27 7.46 -19.90
CA PRO A 42 0.00 8.83 -19.43
C PRO A 42 0.15 8.91 -17.91
N LEU A 43 1.14 9.69 -17.48
CA LEU A 43 1.31 10.07 -16.08
C LEU A 43 0.22 11.08 -15.69
N LYS A 44 -0.44 10.85 -14.56
CA LYS A 44 -1.40 11.76 -13.96
C LYS A 44 -0.94 12.17 -12.56
N SER A 45 -1.22 13.42 -12.22
CA SER A 45 -0.98 13.91 -10.86
C SER A 45 -1.99 13.31 -9.90
N ALA A 46 -1.51 12.65 -8.85
CA ALA A 46 -2.35 12.09 -7.81
C ALA A 46 -3.02 13.18 -6.98
N PRO A 47 -4.32 13.12 -6.72
CA PRO A 47 -4.97 14.00 -5.74
C PRO A 47 -4.53 13.62 -4.32
N LYS A 48 -4.81 14.49 -3.34
CA LYS A 48 -4.73 14.10 -1.93
C LYS A 48 -5.94 13.27 -1.54
N ILE A 49 -5.73 12.30 -0.64
CA ILE A 49 -6.82 11.59 0.02
C ILE A 49 -7.57 12.55 0.97
N GLY A 50 -8.87 12.39 1.10
CA GLY A 50 -9.65 13.12 2.10
C GLY A 50 -9.48 12.52 3.50
N SER A 51 -9.56 13.37 4.53
CA SER A 51 -9.48 12.92 5.92
C SER A 51 -10.62 11.95 6.30
N ALA A 52 -11.78 12.06 5.67
CA ALA A 52 -12.88 11.13 5.88
C ALA A 52 -12.50 9.71 5.48
N GLN A 53 -11.91 9.52 4.30
CA GLN A 53 -11.45 8.22 3.83
C GLN A 53 -10.36 7.63 4.74
N VAL A 54 -9.43 8.46 5.21
CA VAL A 54 -8.39 8.01 6.16
C VAL A 54 -9.03 7.55 7.46
N ASN A 55 -9.97 8.31 8.02
CA ASN A 55 -10.62 8.00 9.30
C ASN A 55 -11.57 6.79 9.22
N ASN A 56 -12.02 6.39 8.04
CA ASN A 56 -12.78 5.15 7.86
C ASN A 56 -11.89 3.90 8.06
N ALA A 57 -10.59 4.02 7.83
CA ALA A 57 -9.65 2.90 7.92
C ALA A 57 -8.80 2.98 9.20
N HIS A 58 -8.15 4.11 9.43
CA HIS A 58 -7.32 4.34 10.61
C HIS A 58 -8.11 4.92 11.77
N GLY A 59 -7.55 4.85 12.98
CA GLY A 59 -8.13 5.45 14.17
C GLY A 59 -8.40 6.94 13.99
N SER A 60 -9.53 7.42 14.48
CA SER A 60 -10.05 8.78 14.24
C SER A 60 -9.09 9.92 14.65
N ARG A 61 -8.13 9.64 15.54
CA ARG A 61 -7.08 10.58 15.97
C ARG A 61 -5.75 10.37 15.27
N TYR A 62 -5.58 9.25 14.58
CA TYR A 62 -4.30 8.86 14.00
C TYR A 62 -3.79 9.88 12.98
N PHE A 63 -4.62 10.22 12.01
CA PHE A 63 -4.25 11.19 10.97
C PHE A 63 -3.92 12.57 11.55
N PHE A 64 -4.70 13.02 12.53
CA PHE A 64 -4.42 14.27 13.23
C PHE A 64 -3.09 14.21 13.98
N SER A 65 -2.81 13.09 14.67
CA SER A 65 -1.56 12.91 15.43
C SER A 65 -0.31 12.91 14.53
N LEU A 66 -0.42 12.41 13.30
CA LEU A 66 0.65 12.55 12.31
C LEU A 66 0.89 14.02 11.94
N GLY A 67 -0.18 14.80 11.81
CA GLY A 67 -0.10 16.25 11.59
C GLY A 67 0.62 16.99 12.72
N GLU A 68 0.35 16.62 13.97
CA GLU A 68 1.01 17.20 15.15
C GLU A 68 2.50 16.86 15.22
N LYS A 69 2.90 15.67 14.74
CA LYS A 69 4.29 15.22 14.71
C LYS A 69 5.06 15.71 13.49
N LYS A 70 4.38 16.33 12.52
CA LYS A 70 5.02 16.84 11.30
C LYS A 70 6.07 17.89 11.66
N PRO A 71 7.37 17.68 11.36
CA PRO A 71 8.39 18.68 11.65
C PRO A 71 8.28 19.87 10.70
N ASN A 72 8.70 21.03 11.16
CA ASN A 72 8.83 22.23 10.32
C ASN A 72 10.11 22.20 9.48
N GLU A 73 11.16 21.55 10.01
CA GLU A 73 12.46 21.33 9.37
C GLU A 73 13.10 20.04 9.86
N GLY A 74 14.03 19.49 9.09
CA GLY A 74 14.74 18.26 9.44
C GLY A 74 13.87 17.01 9.38
N LEU A 75 14.18 16.04 10.23
CA LEU A 75 13.54 14.72 10.28
C LEU A 75 13.07 14.41 11.69
N GLU A 76 11.88 13.87 11.82
CA GLU A 76 11.29 13.35 13.06
C GLU A 76 11.16 11.82 12.95
N ALA A 77 11.67 11.09 13.94
CA ALA A 77 11.50 9.65 14.04
C ALA A 77 10.15 9.30 14.66
N LEU A 78 9.35 8.52 13.96
CA LEU A 78 8.06 8.03 14.47
C LEU A 78 8.19 6.67 15.16
N ASP A 79 9.12 5.85 14.66
CA ASP A 79 9.59 4.61 15.24
C ASP A 79 11.09 4.38 14.83
N PRO A 80 11.73 3.25 15.16
CA PRO A 80 13.15 3.05 14.84
C PRO A 80 13.52 3.15 13.36
N ASP A 81 12.59 2.92 12.45
CA ASP A 81 12.83 2.89 11.01
C ASP A 81 11.88 3.77 10.16
N THR A 82 10.91 4.44 10.79
CA THR A 82 9.93 5.28 10.10
C THR A 82 10.12 6.75 10.43
N TRP A 83 10.32 7.57 9.41
CA TRP A 83 10.71 8.97 9.54
C TRP A 83 9.73 9.91 8.85
N MET A 84 9.58 11.11 9.41
CA MET A 84 8.88 12.23 8.78
C MET A 84 9.82 13.39 8.48
N SER A 85 9.72 13.92 7.28
CA SER A 85 10.20 15.25 6.88
C SER A 85 9.00 16.20 6.78
N PRO A 86 9.23 17.52 6.56
CA PRO A 86 8.13 18.48 6.39
C PRO A 86 7.15 18.13 5.25
N ARG A 87 7.57 17.29 4.28
CA ARG A 87 6.74 16.90 3.12
C ARG A 87 6.16 15.50 3.21
N SER A 88 6.49 14.74 4.26
CA SER A 88 6.13 13.32 4.35
C SER A 88 4.63 13.07 4.46
N LEU A 89 3.91 13.88 5.24
CA LEU A 89 2.46 13.73 5.36
C LEU A 89 1.76 14.06 4.04
N ASP A 90 2.18 15.15 3.37
CA ASP A 90 1.68 15.50 2.04
C ASP A 90 1.94 14.37 1.02
N ALA A 91 3.12 13.75 1.08
CA ALA A 91 3.47 12.60 0.23
C ALA A 91 2.55 11.41 0.50
N ALA A 92 2.33 11.05 1.77
CA ALA A 92 1.45 9.95 2.16
C ALA A 92 -0.02 10.22 1.75
N GLU A 93 -0.50 11.47 1.86
CA GLU A 93 -1.82 11.86 1.37
C GLU A 93 -1.96 11.68 -0.14
N HIS A 94 -0.92 12.04 -0.93
CA HIS A 94 -0.92 11.82 -2.38
C HIS A 94 -0.75 10.34 -2.74
N ALA A 95 0.03 9.57 -1.98
CA ALA A 95 0.16 8.14 -2.20
C ALA A 95 -1.18 7.42 -1.99
N ALA A 96 -1.88 7.69 -0.88
CA ALA A 96 -3.20 7.12 -0.63
C ALA A 96 -4.25 7.67 -1.62
N GLY A 97 -4.16 8.95 -1.97
CA GLY A 97 -5.02 9.58 -2.96
C GLY A 97 -4.88 9.00 -4.37
N ALA A 98 -3.66 8.59 -4.76
CA ALA A 98 -3.42 7.89 -6.01
C ALA A 98 -4.18 6.57 -6.08
N VAL A 99 -4.09 5.76 -5.02
CA VAL A 99 -4.78 4.45 -4.96
C VAL A 99 -6.29 4.65 -4.95
N TRP A 100 -6.81 5.59 -4.14
CA TRP A 100 -8.23 5.90 -4.09
C TRP A 100 -8.78 6.43 -5.42
N GLN A 101 -8.06 7.33 -6.09
CA GLN A 101 -8.43 7.80 -7.42
C GLN A 101 -8.39 6.67 -8.44
N GLY A 102 -7.39 5.79 -8.34
CA GLY A 102 -7.30 4.59 -9.19
C GLY A 102 -8.50 3.66 -9.04
N VAL A 103 -8.98 3.45 -7.81
CA VAL A 103 -10.22 2.70 -7.54
C VAL A 103 -11.41 3.35 -8.25
N ASN A 104 -11.59 4.68 -8.10
CA ASN A 104 -12.69 5.39 -8.74
C ASN A 104 -12.62 5.34 -10.28
N ASP A 105 -11.41 5.43 -10.85
CA ASP A 105 -11.24 5.35 -12.31
C ASP A 105 -11.56 3.95 -12.86
N VAL A 106 -11.19 2.89 -12.14
CA VAL A 106 -11.47 1.50 -12.52
C VAL A 106 -12.97 1.21 -12.42
N ILE A 107 -13.59 1.56 -11.29
CA ILE A 107 -15.03 1.33 -11.07
C ILE A 107 -15.86 2.21 -11.99
N GLY A 108 -15.45 3.46 -12.22
CA GLY A 108 -16.11 4.39 -13.14
C GLY A 108 -15.89 4.09 -14.63
N GLY A 109 -15.10 3.05 -14.95
CA GLY A 109 -14.85 2.62 -16.33
C GLY A 109 -13.92 3.53 -17.12
N THR A 110 -13.19 4.45 -16.46
CA THR A 110 -12.20 5.32 -17.12
C THR A 110 -11.02 4.50 -17.64
N ASP A 111 -10.61 3.49 -16.90
CA ASP A 111 -9.60 2.50 -17.31
C ASP A 111 -9.86 1.18 -16.56
N GLN A 112 -9.30 0.09 -17.06
CA GLN A 112 -9.41 -1.22 -16.40
C GLN A 112 -8.31 -1.47 -15.36
N ARG A 113 -7.22 -0.70 -15.41
CA ARG A 113 -6.04 -0.89 -14.57
C ARG A 113 -5.35 0.44 -14.30
N VAL A 114 -4.91 0.61 -13.07
CA VAL A 114 -4.14 1.78 -12.63
C VAL A 114 -2.86 1.33 -11.94
N PHE A 115 -1.77 2.00 -12.22
CA PHE A 115 -0.50 1.84 -11.53
C PHE A 115 -0.20 3.11 -10.71
N CYS A 116 0.09 2.96 -9.43
CA CYS A 116 0.43 4.06 -8.52
C CYS A 116 1.94 4.03 -8.26
N ALA A 117 2.69 4.91 -8.96
CA ALA A 117 4.11 5.13 -8.74
C ALA A 117 4.30 6.16 -7.63
N VAL A 118 4.23 5.72 -6.38
CA VAL A 118 4.15 6.61 -5.21
C VAL A 118 5.07 6.17 -4.07
N ARG A 119 5.37 7.10 -3.18
CA ARG A 119 6.07 6.98 -1.90
C ARG A 119 5.42 7.94 -0.90
N PRO A 120 5.49 7.66 0.43
CA PRO A 120 5.98 6.47 1.10
C PRO A 120 5.11 5.23 0.83
N PRO A 121 5.59 4.00 1.21
CA PRO A 121 4.77 2.79 1.20
C PRO A 121 3.67 2.84 2.26
N GLY A 122 2.81 1.81 2.33
CA GLY A 122 1.63 1.87 3.20
C GLY A 122 1.32 0.60 4.00
N HIS A 123 1.71 -0.58 3.54
CA HIS A 123 1.18 -1.85 4.03
C HIS A 123 1.55 -2.21 5.49
N HIS A 124 2.53 -1.53 6.07
CA HIS A 124 2.89 -1.68 7.48
C HIS A 124 2.15 -0.72 8.43
N ALA A 125 1.57 0.39 7.94
CA ALA A 125 0.83 1.32 8.79
C ALA A 125 -0.40 0.62 9.38
N GLU A 126 -0.42 0.46 10.71
CA GLU A 126 -1.49 -0.17 11.48
C GLU A 126 -2.60 0.83 11.82
N TYR A 127 -3.61 0.41 12.56
CA TYR A 127 -4.79 1.20 12.88
C TYR A 127 -4.46 2.60 13.45
N ASP A 128 -3.50 2.68 14.36
CA ASP A 128 -3.08 3.92 15.02
C ASP A 128 -1.56 4.09 15.16
N SER A 129 -0.78 3.32 14.40
CA SER A 129 0.69 3.32 14.47
C SER A 129 1.33 3.33 13.09
N PRO A 130 2.23 4.31 12.81
CA PRO A 130 3.12 4.26 11.67
C PRO A 130 4.25 3.27 11.97
N MET A 131 4.69 2.50 10.99
CA MET A 131 5.87 1.64 11.09
C MET A 131 6.31 1.16 9.71
N GLY A 132 7.52 0.57 9.62
CA GLY A 132 8.01 -0.02 8.37
C GLY A 132 8.00 0.98 7.22
N PHE A 133 8.46 2.20 7.45
CA PHE A 133 8.47 3.32 6.49
C PHE A 133 7.08 3.86 6.11
N CYS A 134 6.00 3.28 6.64
CA CYS A 134 4.62 3.55 6.25
C CYS A 134 3.94 4.54 7.19
N LEU A 135 3.28 5.56 6.61
CA LEU A 135 2.50 6.55 7.35
C LEU A 135 0.99 6.31 7.24
N LEU A 136 0.49 6.03 6.05
CA LEU A 136 -0.92 5.73 5.77
C LEU A 136 -1.00 4.43 4.97
N ASN A 137 -1.92 3.55 5.33
CA ASN A 137 -2.12 2.30 4.58
C ASN A 137 -2.98 2.52 3.34
N SER A 138 -2.34 2.91 2.25
CA SER A 138 -3.01 3.32 1.01
C SER A 138 -3.96 2.25 0.46
N VAL A 139 -3.55 0.97 0.47
CA VAL A 139 -4.38 -0.12 -0.08
C VAL A 139 -5.55 -0.47 0.84
N ALA A 140 -5.36 -0.47 2.17
CA ALA A 140 -6.44 -0.72 3.12
C ALA A 140 -7.45 0.44 3.15
N ILE A 141 -6.97 1.71 3.11
CA ILE A 141 -7.85 2.89 2.97
C ILE A 141 -8.71 2.73 1.73
N ALA A 142 -8.11 2.41 0.59
CA ALA A 142 -8.83 2.26 -0.66
C ALA A 142 -9.83 1.09 -0.64
N ALA A 143 -9.44 -0.07 -0.08
CA ALA A 143 -10.31 -1.25 0.03
C ALA A 143 -11.54 -1.00 0.91
N ILE A 144 -11.34 -0.42 2.10
CA ILE A 144 -12.42 -0.13 3.05
C ILE A 144 -13.42 0.87 2.46
N ASN A 145 -12.91 1.95 1.84
CA ASN A 145 -13.79 2.94 1.21
C ASN A 145 -14.43 2.44 -0.09
N ALA A 146 -13.84 1.47 -0.79
CA ALA A 146 -14.42 0.89 -1.99
C ALA A 146 -15.73 0.15 -1.70
N LEU A 147 -15.87 -0.46 -0.53
CA LEU A 147 -17.11 -1.14 -0.11
C LEU A 147 -18.28 -0.19 0.08
N GLU A 148 -18.06 1.14 0.21
CA GLU A 148 -19.11 2.14 0.25
C GLU A 148 -19.63 2.52 -1.17
N ILE A 149 -18.95 2.05 -2.24
CA ILE A 149 -19.34 2.34 -3.62
C ILE A 149 -20.43 1.33 -4.06
N PRO A 150 -21.60 1.79 -4.53
CA PRO A 150 -22.65 0.89 -4.99
C PRO A 150 -22.16 -0.10 -6.05
N GLY A 151 -22.36 -1.40 -5.80
CA GLY A 151 -21.95 -2.48 -6.70
C GLY A 151 -20.62 -3.14 -6.33
N ILE A 152 -19.87 -2.60 -5.37
CA ILE A 152 -18.67 -3.23 -4.82
C ILE A 152 -19.05 -3.85 -3.48
N ASN A 153 -19.06 -5.16 -3.42
CA ASN A 153 -19.42 -5.93 -2.22
C ASN A 153 -18.21 -6.64 -1.61
N LYS A 154 -17.20 -6.95 -2.44
CA LYS A 154 -16.02 -7.70 -2.03
C LYS A 154 -14.76 -7.17 -2.68
N VAL A 155 -13.72 -7.00 -1.89
CA VAL A 155 -12.41 -6.53 -2.35
C VAL A 155 -11.34 -7.57 -1.98
N ALA A 156 -10.35 -7.74 -2.83
CA ALA A 156 -9.14 -8.51 -2.49
C ALA A 156 -7.91 -7.62 -2.51
N ILE A 157 -7.07 -7.72 -1.48
CA ILE A 157 -5.74 -7.13 -1.42
C ILE A 157 -4.73 -8.26 -1.54
N LEU A 158 -3.87 -8.19 -2.55
CA LEU A 158 -2.81 -9.17 -2.81
C LEU A 158 -1.46 -8.48 -2.59
N ASP A 159 -0.77 -8.86 -1.54
CA ASP A 159 0.49 -8.28 -1.09
C ASP A 159 1.63 -9.27 -1.32
N PHE A 160 2.53 -8.93 -2.25
CA PHE A 160 3.70 -9.75 -2.58
C PHE A 160 5.04 -9.08 -2.21
N ASP A 161 5.01 -8.09 -1.34
CA ASP A 161 6.20 -7.58 -0.69
C ASP A 161 6.92 -8.71 0.07
N VAL A 162 8.25 -8.61 0.25
CA VAL A 162 9.01 -9.60 1.00
C VAL A 162 8.68 -9.59 2.50
N HIS A 163 8.12 -8.47 2.99
CA HIS A 163 7.67 -8.32 4.36
C HIS A 163 6.17 -8.62 4.49
N HIS A 164 5.75 -9.12 5.64
CA HIS A 164 4.34 -9.31 5.94
C HIS A 164 3.60 -7.97 6.02
N GLY A 165 2.48 -7.85 5.32
CA GLY A 165 1.62 -6.66 5.34
C GLY A 165 0.79 -6.55 6.63
N ASN A 166 1.47 -6.47 7.78
CA ASN A 166 0.84 -6.43 9.10
C ASN A 166 -0.20 -5.33 9.28
N GLY A 167 0.07 -4.13 8.75
CA GLY A 167 -0.88 -3.01 8.81
C GLY A 167 -2.14 -3.29 8.01
N THR A 168 -2.01 -3.89 6.83
CA THR A 168 -3.15 -4.30 6.01
C THR A 168 -3.98 -5.36 6.72
N VAL A 169 -3.31 -6.36 7.33
CA VAL A 169 -4.00 -7.38 8.15
C VAL A 169 -4.68 -6.73 9.35
N ASP A 170 -4.01 -5.82 10.08
CA ASP A 170 -4.59 -5.15 11.24
C ASP A 170 -5.89 -4.40 10.90
N LEU A 171 -5.88 -3.66 9.80
CA LEU A 171 -7.03 -2.85 9.37
C LEU A 171 -8.18 -3.68 8.79
N CYS A 172 -7.90 -4.85 8.23
CA CYS A 172 -8.89 -5.66 7.51
C CYS A 172 -9.33 -6.93 8.24
N LYS A 173 -8.65 -7.35 9.33
CA LYS A 173 -8.87 -8.64 10.00
C LYS A 173 -10.29 -8.90 10.50
N ASP A 174 -11.06 -7.85 10.75
CA ASP A 174 -12.42 -7.97 11.28
C ASP A 174 -13.51 -7.66 10.21
N ASN A 175 -13.09 -7.45 8.95
CA ASN A 175 -14.00 -7.23 7.83
C ASN A 175 -13.92 -8.40 6.80
N PRO A 176 -14.89 -9.34 6.81
CA PRO A 176 -14.86 -10.51 5.94
C PRO A 176 -15.10 -10.18 4.45
N ASP A 177 -15.51 -8.98 4.11
CA ASP A 177 -15.70 -8.55 2.73
C ASP A 177 -14.39 -8.08 2.07
N ILE A 178 -13.28 -8.06 2.84
CA ILE A 178 -11.94 -7.78 2.33
C ILE A 178 -11.04 -9.01 2.52
N LEU A 179 -10.73 -9.69 1.42
CA LEU A 179 -9.73 -10.75 1.40
C LEU A 179 -8.33 -10.12 1.41
N VAL A 180 -7.48 -10.53 2.33
CA VAL A 180 -6.06 -10.17 2.35
C VAL A 180 -5.22 -11.41 2.14
N CYS A 181 -4.42 -11.42 1.07
CA CYS A 181 -3.41 -12.43 0.80
C CYS A 181 -2.03 -11.77 0.90
N SER A 182 -1.21 -12.20 1.85
CA SER A 182 0.16 -11.69 2.02
C SER A 182 1.17 -12.83 1.95
N SER A 183 2.12 -12.74 1.03
CA SER A 183 3.29 -13.62 0.97
C SER A 183 4.50 -12.89 1.55
N PHE A 184 5.29 -13.54 2.37
CA PHE A 184 6.39 -12.89 3.06
C PHE A 184 7.48 -13.87 3.46
N GLN A 185 8.71 -13.38 3.58
CA GLN A 185 9.78 -14.17 4.20
C GLN A 185 9.47 -14.39 5.67
N HIS A 186 9.65 -15.61 6.17
CA HIS A 186 9.49 -15.94 7.58
C HIS A 186 10.58 -16.91 8.04
N PRO A 187 11.21 -16.70 9.23
CA PRO A 187 11.05 -15.52 10.11
C PRO A 187 11.75 -14.27 9.57
N PHE A 188 11.06 -13.14 9.59
CA PHE A 188 11.59 -11.83 9.16
C PHE A 188 10.75 -10.69 9.78
N TYR A 189 11.10 -9.42 9.44
CA TYR A 189 10.31 -8.24 9.81
C TYR A 189 8.87 -8.33 9.23
N PRO A 190 7.83 -7.86 9.91
CA PRO A 190 7.82 -7.25 11.25
C PRO A 190 7.67 -8.26 12.40
N GLY A 191 7.48 -9.55 12.11
CA GLY A 191 7.35 -10.62 13.10
C GLY A 191 6.06 -10.56 13.94
N ARG A 192 5.02 -9.90 13.46
CA ARG A 192 3.73 -9.73 14.15
C ARG A 192 2.54 -9.88 13.20
N LEU A 193 1.38 -10.26 13.74
CA LEU A 193 0.09 -10.44 13.04
C LEU A 193 0.08 -11.48 11.91
N HIS A 194 1.20 -12.14 11.65
CA HIS A 194 1.30 -13.23 10.66
C HIS A 194 0.64 -14.53 11.12
N ASP A 195 0.29 -14.61 12.38
CA ASP A 195 -0.42 -15.72 13.04
C ASP A 195 -1.95 -15.48 13.17
N ILE A 196 -2.46 -14.40 12.58
CA ILE A 196 -3.89 -14.16 12.51
C ILE A 196 -4.55 -15.18 11.60
N HIS A 197 -5.50 -15.96 12.15
CA HIS A 197 -6.27 -16.96 11.44
C HIS A 197 -7.72 -16.49 11.25
N ARG A 198 -8.07 -16.12 10.04
CA ARG A 198 -9.43 -15.77 9.59
C ARG A 198 -9.64 -16.35 8.19
N PRO A 199 -10.86 -16.72 7.79
CA PRO A 199 -11.12 -17.27 6.45
C PRO A 199 -10.73 -16.32 5.30
N HIS A 200 -10.71 -15.01 5.56
CA HIS A 200 -10.38 -13.96 4.61
C HIS A 200 -8.96 -13.38 4.81
N ILE A 201 -8.12 -13.97 5.67
CA ILE A 201 -6.71 -13.61 5.84
C ILE A 201 -5.84 -14.80 5.49
N VAL A 202 -5.13 -14.72 4.39
CA VAL A 202 -4.27 -15.78 3.86
C VAL A 202 -2.81 -15.36 4.01
N ASN A 203 -2.18 -15.85 5.07
CA ASN A 203 -0.76 -15.63 5.33
C ASN A 203 0.06 -16.77 4.71
N THR A 204 0.94 -16.43 3.76
CA THR A 204 1.81 -17.38 3.05
C THR A 204 3.28 -17.15 3.43
N PRO A 205 3.77 -17.75 4.53
CA PRO A 205 5.15 -17.61 4.95
C PRO A 205 6.08 -18.42 4.04
N LEU A 206 7.16 -17.80 3.61
CA LEU A 206 8.15 -18.37 2.70
C LEU A 206 9.54 -18.36 3.34
N PRO A 207 10.35 -19.42 3.19
CA PRO A 207 11.73 -19.41 3.68
C PRO A 207 12.61 -18.41 2.92
N SER A 208 13.64 -17.91 3.58
CA SER A 208 14.65 -17.04 2.93
C SER A 208 15.23 -17.73 1.69
N GLY A 209 15.45 -16.95 0.63
CA GLY A 209 15.97 -17.45 -0.64
C GLY A 209 14.93 -18.14 -1.52
N THR A 210 13.65 -18.06 -1.21
CA THR A 210 12.58 -18.59 -2.06
C THR A 210 12.64 -17.95 -3.44
N ALA A 211 12.88 -18.78 -4.46
CA ALA A 211 12.95 -18.34 -5.86
C ALA A 211 11.57 -18.38 -6.54
N GLY A 212 11.47 -17.72 -7.71
CA GLY A 212 10.21 -17.50 -8.40
C GLY A 212 9.36 -18.76 -8.70
N GLY A 213 9.97 -19.94 -8.86
CA GLY A 213 9.23 -21.19 -9.03
C GLY A 213 8.46 -21.60 -7.77
N ALA A 214 9.14 -21.62 -6.62
CA ALA A 214 8.54 -21.95 -5.33
C ALA A 214 7.53 -20.86 -4.90
N PHE A 215 7.87 -19.59 -5.12
CA PHE A 215 6.96 -18.46 -4.86
C PHE A 215 5.63 -18.62 -5.62
N ARG A 216 5.68 -18.82 -6.95
CA ARG A 216 4.46 -19.00 -7.76
C ARG A 216 3.66 -20.23 -7.32
N HIS A 217 4.34 -21.32 -6.95
CA HIS A 217 3.66 -22.52 -6.45
C HIS A 217 2.88 -22.20 -5.17
N ALA A 218 3.51 -21.57 -4.17
CA ALA A 218 2.88 -21.20 -2.91
C ALA A 218 1.66 -20.30 -3.13
N ILE A 219 1.79 -19.23 -3.91
CA ILE A 219 0.68 -18.33 -4.25
C ILE A 219 -0.47 -19.11 -4.93
N THR A 220 -0.15 -19.99 -5.86
CA THR A 220 -1.18 -20.78 -6.56
C THR A 220 -1.93 -21.71 -5.60
N GLN A 221 -1.25 -22.29 -4.62
CA GLN A 221 -1.87 -23.19 -3.65
C GLN A 221 -2.71 -22.44 -2.61
N ASP A 222 -2.24 -21.27 -2.13
CA ASP A 222 -2.87 -20.59 -1.02
C ASP A 222 -3.87 -19.50 -1.49
N TRP A 223 -3.47 -18.65 -2.43
CA TRP A 223 -4.28 -17.48 -2.81
C TRP A 223 -5.37 -17.82 -3.81
N TRP A 224 -5.08 -18.68 -4.79
CA TRP A 224 -6.04 -18.98 -5.86
C TRP A 224 -7.36 -19.55 -5.35
N PRO A 225 -7.37 -20.55 -4.44
CA PRO A 225 -8.62 -21.02 -3.85
C PRO A 225 -9.36 -19.95 -3.06
N ALA A 226 -8.62 -19.10 -2.31
CA ALA A 226 -9.21 -18.03 -1.51
C ALA A 226 -9.85 -16.95 -2.39
N ILE A 227 -9.17 -16.51 -3.47
CA ILE A 227 -9.72 -15.54 -4.43
C ILE A 227 -10.98 -16.10 -5.11
N HIS A 228 -10.93 -17.37 -5.55
CA HIS A 228 -12.10 -18.03 -6.16
C HIS A 228 -13.28 -18.16 -5.21
N ALA A 229 -13.04 -18.46 -3.94
CA ALA A 229 -14.09 -18.54 -2.95
C ALA A 229 -14.65 -17.17 -2.58
N HIS A 230 -13.78 -16.16 -2.54
CA HIS A 230 -14.16 -14.79 -2.18
C HIS A 230 -14.93 -14.08 -3.28
N GLN A 231 -14.60 -14.32 -4.57
CA GLN A 231 -15.22 -13.65 -5.73
C GLN A 231 -15.17 -12.13 -5.63
N PRO A 232 -13.98 -11.51 -5.58
CA PRO A 232 -13.85 -10.06 -5.42
C PRO A 232 -14.34 -9.29 -6.64
N ASP A 233 -15.02 -8.16 -6.42
CA ASP A 233 -15.42 -7.18 -7.44
C ASP A 233 -14.23 -6.27 -7.83
N LEU A 234 -13.28 -6.10 -6.91
CA LEU A 234 -12.08 -5.27 -7.08
C LEU A 234 -10.86 -5.98 -6.50
N ILE A 235 -9.74 -5.88 -7.21
CA ILE A 235 -8.43 -6.38 -6.75
C ILE A 235 -7.46 -5.21 -6.62
N LEU A 236 -6.83 -5.09 -5.46
CA LEU A 236 -5.73 -4.18 -5.17
C LEU A 236 -4.43 -4.96 -4.99
N LEU A 237 -3.35 -4.45 -5.57
CA LEU A 237 -2.02 -5.06 -5.45
C LEU A 237 -1.13 -4.16 -4.60
N SER A 238 -0.61 -4.70 -3.50
CA SER A 238 0.49 -4.10 -2.74
C SER A 238 1.79 -4.70 -3.26
N ALA A 239 2.57 -3.88 -3.97
CA ALA A 239 3.70 -4.33 -4.77
C ALA A 239 5.02 -3.78 -4.20
N GLY A 240 5.70 -4.57 -3.39
CA GLY A 240 7.06 -4.31 -2.93
C GLY A 240 8.09 -4.93 -3.87
N PHE A 241 9.16 -4.19 -4.12
CA PHE A 241 10.30 -4.61 -4.95
C PHE A 241 11.60 -4.35 -4.17
N ASP A 242 11.71 -4.92 -3.02
CA ASP A 242 12.81 -4.81 -2.06
C ASP A 242 14.12 -5.44 -2.57
#